data_95218b44d08ba2cf7293519954247e9a
#
_entry.id   95218b44d08ba2cf7293519954247e9a
#
_cell.length_a   1.000
_cell.length_b   1.000
_cell.length_c   1.000
_cell.angle_alpha   90.00
_cell.angle_beta   90.00
_cell.angle_gamma   90.00
#
_symmetry.space_group_name_H-M   'P 1'
#
loop_
_entity.id
_entity.type
_entity.pdbx_description
1 polymer ?
#
loop_
_entity_poly.entity_id
_entity_poly.type
_entity_poly.pdbx_seq_one_letter_code
_entity_poly.pdbx_strand_id
1 'polypeptide(L)'
;MLIFDAHSDLLTDITARRITGERNIFLNRHYPKLKNGGVNALIAVVWLEPINYVNSSASMLQNLKSAYAEFYGLENIVFPVRNAMELDDAIKNNKMSIILGMEGLEGLEDDPEGLYFLYELGLRHASLTWNSENSFATGVKSERKNKGLTVAGKKLLKLWMNLEL
;
A
#
# COMPACT_ATOMS: atom_id res chain seq x y z
N MET A 1 4.86 2.40 -25.02
CA MET A 1 3.55 2.70 -24.38
C MET A 1 3.76 2.54 -22.88
N LEU A 2 3.31 3.49 -22.05
CA LEU A 2 3.35 3.39 -20.60
C LEU A 2 2.15 2.56 -20.14
N ILE A 3 2.38 1.48 -19.38
CA ILE A 3 1.34 0.70 -18.72
C ILE A 3 1.47 0.93 -17.22
N PHE A 4 0.40 1.46 -16.63
CA PHE A 4 0.29 1.72 -15.20
C PHE A 4 -0.77 0.79 -14.60
N ASP A 5 -0.37 -0.07 -13.66
CA ASP A 5 -1.28 -0.91 -12.88
C ASP A 5 -1.70 -0.14 -11.62
N ALA A 6 -2.97 0.27 -11.57
CA ALA A 6 -3.48 1.11 -10.49
C ALA A 6 -3.78 0.35 -9.18
N HIS A 7 -3.63 -0.98 -9.15
CA HIS A 7 -3.86 -1.76 -7.92
C HIS A 7 -3.24 -3.15 -8.02
N SER A 8 -2.28 -3.45 -7.17
CA SER A 8 -1.65 -4.76 -7.11
C SER A 8 -1.38 -5.20 -5.67
N ASP A 9 -1.92 -6.36 -5.29
CA ASP A 9 -1.78 -6.97 -3.94
C ASP A 9 -0.45 -7.68 -3.74
N LEU A 10 0.55 -7.41 -4.57
CA LEU A 10 1.83 -8.12 -4.52
C LEU A 10 2.53 -8.03 -3.14
N LEU A 11 2.30 -6.96 -2.37
CA LEU A 11 2.92 -6.82 -1.05
C LEU A 11 2.37 -7.83 -0.03
N THR A 12 1.10 -8.18 -0.15
CA THR A 12 0.47 -9.22 0.69
C THR A 12 1.03 -10.60 0.35
N ASP A 13 1.17 -10.94 -0.94
CA ASP A 13 1.82 -12.21 -1.37
C ASP A 13 3.29 -12.26 -0.94
N ILE A 14 4.04 -11.17 -1.10
CA ILE A 14 5.42 -11.06 -0.63
C ILE A 14 5.49 -11.33 0.88
N THR A 15 4.62 -10.71 1.66
CA THR A 15 4.61 -10.89 3.12
C THR A 15 4.32 -12.31 3.51
N ALA A 16 3.28 -12.93 2.95
CA ALA A 16 2.91 -14.31 3.22
C ALA A 16 4.07 -15.29 2.96
N ARG A 17 4.77 -15.11 1.84
CA ARG A 17 5.92 -15.96 1.47
C ARG A 17 7.15 -15.69 2.33
N ARG A 18 7.42 -14.42 2.67
CA ARG A 18 8.55 -14.10 3.54
C ARG A 18 8.40 -14.70 4.94
N ILE A 19 7.19 -14.75 5.48
CA ILE A 19 6.89 -15.41 6.76
C ILE A 19 7.24 -16.90 6.71
N THR A 20 7.04 -17.57 5.57
CA THR A 20 7.43 -18.98 5.37
C THR A 20 8.90 -19.18 5.00
N GLY A 21 9.70 -18.11 4.98
CA GLY A 21 11.14 -18.19 4.75
C GLY A 21 11.58 -17.94 3.30
N GLU A 22 10.67 -17.72 2.36
CA GLU A 22 11.03 -17.39 0.96
C GLU A 22 11.68 -16.00 0.88
N ARG A 23 12.57 -15.81 -0.09
CA ARG A 23 13.30 -14.55 -0.34
C ARG A 23 13.37 -14.26 -1.84
N ASN A 24 13.64 -13.00 -2.19
CA ASN A 24 13.69 -12.53 -3.59
C ASN A 24 12.38 -12.82 -4.35
N ILE A 25 11.24 -12.71 -3.67
CA ILE A 25 9.93 -13.08 -4.18
C ILE A 25 9.56 -12.16 -5.33
N PHE A 26 9.80 -10.86 -5.16
CA PHE A 26 9.54 -9.89 -6.22
C PHE A 26 10.32 -10.25 -7.50
N LEU A 27 11.63 -10.45 -7.40
CA LEU A 27 12.48 -10.78 -8.54
C LEU A 27 12.12 -12.10 -9.20
N ASN A 28 11.78 -13.11 -8.41
CA ASN A 28 11.57 -14.47 -8.94
C ASN A 28 10.13 -14.70 -9.41
N ARG A 29 9.15 -13.99 -8.85
CA ARG A 29 7.73 -14.29 -9.09
C ARG A 29 6.95 -13.16 -9.74
N HIS A 30 7.17 -11.91 -9.32
CA HIS A 30 6.38 -10.77 -9.77
C HIS A 30 7.05 -10.02 -10.93
N TYR A 31 8.30 -9.61 -10.76
CA TYR A 31 9.02 -8.80 -11.73
C TYR A 31 9.03 -9.38 -13.16
N PRO A 32 9.28 -10.69 -13.38
CA PRO A 32 9.27 -11.25 -14.72
C PRO A 32 7.88 -11.15 -15.39
N LYS A 33 6.82 -11.33 -14.63
CA LYS A 33 5.44 -11.24 -15.15
C LYS A 33 5.08 -9.80 -15.50
N LEU A 34 5.38 -8.85 -14.61
CA LEU A 34 5.17 -7.43 -14.82
C LEU A 34 5.96 -6.94 -16.05
N LYS A 35 7.22 -7.32 -16.14
CA LYS A 35 8.09 -6.96 -17.26
C LYS A 35 7.57 -7.52 -18.59
N ASN A 36 7.20 -8.81 -18.62
CA ASN A 36 6.63 -9.45 -19.81
C ASN A 36 5.27 -8.84 -20.21
N GLY A 37 4.47 -8.40 -19.23
CA GLY A 37 3.23 -7.67 -19.46
C GLY A 37 3.42 -6.21 -19.87
N GLY A 38 4.67 -5.72 -19.89
CA GLY A 38 4.98 -4.32 -20.25
C GLY A 38 4.58 -3.29 -19.18
N VAL A 39 4.35 -3.74 -17.93
CA VAL A 39 4.03 -2.83 -16.82
C VAL A 39 5.26 -2.02 -16.45
N ASN A 40 5.12 -0.70 -16.39
CA ASN A 40 6.19 0.24 -16.07
C ASN A 40 6.05 0.81 -14.65
N ALA A 41 4.81 0.98 -14.20
CA ALA A 41 4.50 1.53 -12.89
C ALA A 41 3.32 0.80 -12.28
N LEU A 42 3.29 0.70 -10.95
CA LEU A 42 2.15 0.11 -10.24
C LEU A 42 1.97 0.73 -8.85
N ILE A 43 0.72 0.71 -8.38
CA ILE A 43 0.42 0.91 -6.96
C ILE A 43 0.49 -0.45 -6.28
N ALA A 44 1.53 -0.64 -5.47
CA ALA A 44 1.68 -1.82 -4.65
C ALA A 44 0.92 -1.64 -3.34
N VAL A 45 -0.14 -2.41 -3.16
CA VAL A 45 -1.09 -2.20 -2.08
C VAL A 45 -0.80 -3.13 -0.91
N VAL A 46 -0.84 -2.58 0.29
CA VAL A 46 -0.99 -3.32 1.54
C VAL A 46 -2.47 -3.37 1.88
N TRP A 47 -3.02 -4.57 2.03
CA TRP A 47 -4.33 -4.78 2.63
C TRP A 47 -4.24 -5.84 3.71
N LEU A 48 -5.17 -5.83 4.66
CA LEU A 48 -5.18 -6.76 5.78
C LEU A 48 -6.35 -7.74 5.62
N GLU A 49 -6.06 -9.03 5.69
CA GLU A 49 -7.12 -10.03 5.78
C GLU A 49 -7.92 -9.84 7.09
N PRO A 50 -9.24 -10.07 7.09
CA PRO A 50 -10.09 -9.87 8.28
C PRO A 50 -9.62 -10.60 9.52
N ILE A 51 -8.98 -11.78 9.37
CA ILE A 51 -8.41 -12.53 10.49
C ILE A 51 -7.29 -11.74 11.21
N ASN A 52 -6.65 -10.80 10.53
CA ASN A 52 -5.55 -9.99 11.05
C ASN A 52 -6.02 -8.71 11.74
N TYR A 53 -7.34 -8.43 11.77
CA TYR A 53 -7.87 -7.19 12.37
C TYR A 53 -7.70 -7.14 13.89
N VAL A 54 -7.54 -8.29 14.55
CA VAL A 54 -7.29 -8.34 16.01
C VAL A 54 -5.95 -7.65 16.38
N ASN A 55 -4.97 -7.67 15.45
CA ASN A 55 -3.66 -7.02 15.61
C ASN A 55 -3.33 -6.24 14.33
N SER A 56 -4.22 -5.35 13.92
CA SER A 56 -4.14 -4.67 12.63
C SER A 56 -2.86 -3.82 12.47
N SER A 57 -2.45 -3.10 13.51
CA SER A 57 -1.20 -2.31 13.50
C SER A 57 0.04 -3.19 13.34
N ALA A 58 0.12 -4.31 14.06
CA ALA A 58 1.23 -5.23 13.93
C ALA A 58 1.27 -5.90 12.55
N SER A 59 0.11 -6.26 12.01
CA SER A 59 -0.01 -6.85 10.67
C SER A 59 0.36 -5.85 9.57
N MET A 60 -0.08 -4.60 9.68
CA MET A 60 0.32 -3.51 8.80
C MET A 60 1.85 -3.33 8.82
N LEU A 61 2.43 -3.22 10.01
CA LEU A 61 3.87 -3.07 10.17
C LEU A 61 4.64 -4.27 9.58
N GLN A 62 4.13 -5.49 9.73
CA GLN A 62 4.73 -6.69 9.14
C GLN A 62 4.74 -6.63 7.61
N ASN A 63 3.65 -6.17 6.98
CA ASN A 63 3.58 -5.97 5.53
C ASN A 63 4.59 -4.91 5.07
N LEU A 64 4.64 -3.76 5.73
CA LEU A 64 5.58 -2.69 5.40
C LEU A 64 7.04 -3.16 5.55
N LYS A 65 7.38 -3.82 6.66
CA LYS A 65 8.72 -4.40 6.86
C LYS A 65 9.09 -5.42 5.78
N SER A 66 8.14 -6.26 5.37
CA SER A 66 8.35 -7.25 4.31
C SER A 66 8.61 -6.56 2.97
N ALA A 67 7.84 -5.52 2.63
CA ALA A 67 8.03 -4.73 1.42
C ALA A 67 9.42 -4.07 1.38
N TYR A 68 9.78 -3.35 2.44
CA TYR A 68 11.08 -2.71 2.53
C TYR A 68 12.24 -3.70 2.43
N ALA A 69 12.17 -4.83 3.13
CA ALA A 69 13.19 -5.86 3.09
C ALA A 69 13.27 -6.58 1.74
N GLU A 70 12.18 -6.62 0.97
CA GLU A 70 12.14 -7.21 -0.35
C GLU A 70 12.76 -6.30 -1.42
N PHE A 71 12.54 -5.00 -1.31
CA PHE A 71 13.04 -4.02 -2.27
C PHE A 71 14.45 -3.49 -1.93
N TYR A 72 14.94 -3.76 -0.73
CA TYR A 72 16.29 -3.37 -0.34
C TYR A 72 17.34 -4.00 -1.25
N GLY A 73 18.22 -3.18 -1.79
CA GLY A 73 19.25 -3.62 -2.73
C GLY A 73 18.78 -3.76 -4.19
N LEU A 74 17.53 -3.39 -4.50
CA LEU A 74 16.97 -3.44 -5.86
C LEU A 74 16.86 -2.07 -6.55
N GLU A 75 17.62 -1.07 -6.09
CA GLU A 75 17.52 0.33 -6.56
C GLU A 75 17.85 0.48 -8.06
N ASN A 76 18.52 -0.51 -8.64
CA ASN A 76 18.78 -0.56 -10.09
C ASN A 76 17.58 -1.04 -10.91
N ILE A 77 16.60 -1.70 -10.28
CA ILE A 77 15.44 -2.34 -10.91
C ILE A 77 14.15 -1.65 -10.52
N VAL A 78 14.03 -1.30 -9.25
CA VAL A 78 12.82 -0.72 -8.64
C VAL A 78 13.09 0.71 -8.19
N PHE A 79 12.11 1.57 -8.36
CA PHE A 79 12.16 2.93 -7.87
C PHE A 79 10.88 3.24 -7.06
N PRO A 80 11.00 3.50 -5.74
CA PRO A 80 9.88 3.98 -4.94
C PRO A 80 9.49 5.39 -5.39
N VAL A 81 8.24 5.57 -5.78
CA VAL A 81 7.73 6.83 -6.33
C VAL A 81 6.81 7.51 -5.32
N ARG A 82 7.06 8.78 -5.07
CA ARG A 82 6.30 9.63 -4.14
C ARG A 82 5.67 10.86 -4.79
N ASN A 83 6.08 11.17 -6.03
CA ASN A 83 5.59 12.33 -6.78
C ASN A 83 5.79 12.11 -8.29
N ALA A 84 5.22 13.02 -9.10
CA ALA A 84 5.28 12.92 -10.56
C ALA A 84 6.70 13.02 -11.13
N MET A 85 7.59 13.81 -10.51
CA MET A 85 8.98 13.94 -10.98
C MET A 85 9.75 12.63 -10.80
N GLU A 86 9.56 11.97 -9.65
CA GLU A 86 10.16 10.65 -9.38
C GLU A 86 9.63 9.57 -10.33
N LEU A 87 8.33 9.64 -10.70
CA LEU A 87 7.74 8.75 -11.69
C LEU A 87 8.40 8.94 -13.07
N ASP A 88 8.52 10.18 -13.51
CA ASP A 88 9.17 10.52 -14.79
C ASP A 88 10.63 10.05 -14.82
N ASP A 89 11.36 10.24 -13.72
CA ASP A 89 12.76 9.84 -13.62
C ASP A 89 12.91 8.31 -13.63
N ALA A 90 12.03 7.59 -12.92
CA ALA A 90 12.02 6.13 -12.95
C ALA A 90 11.76 5.60 -14.37
N ILE A 91 10.78 6.16 -15.07
CA ILE A 91 10.44 5.78 -16.45
C ILE A 91 11.62 6.05 -17.39
N LYS A 92 12.24 7.24 -17.33
CA LYS A 92 13.42 7.60 -18.14
C LYS A 92 14.58 6.64 -17.93
N ASN A 93 14.76 6.16 -16.71
CA ASN A 93 15.80 5.22 -16.32
C ASN A 93 15.39 3.74 -16.49
N ASN A 94 14.23 3.47 -17.10
CA ASN A 94 13.69 2.12 -17.34
C ASN A 94 13.60 1.25 -16.06
N LYS A 95 13.29 1.88 -14.93
CA LYS A 95 13.06 1.23 -13.65
C LYS A 95 11.57 0.95 -13.45
N MET A 96 11.24 -0.10 -12.71
CA MET A 96 9.88 -0.40 -12.27
C MET A 96 9.49 0.60 -11.19
N SER A 97 8.50 1.44 -11.47
CA SER A 97 7.99 2.43 -10.52
C SER A 97 7.01 1.78 -9.54
N ILE A 98 7.28 1.89 -8.24
CA ILE A 98 6.43 1.36 -7.17
C ILE A 98 5.89 2.52 -6.34
N ILE A 99 4.57 2.66 -6.32
CA ILE A 99 3.85 3.60 -5.46
C ILE A 99 3.27 2.80 -4.30
N LEU A 100 3.57 3.18 -3.06
CA LEU A 100 2.99 2.52 -1.90
C LEU A 100 1.52 2.91 -1.75
N GLY A 101 0.65 1.91 -1.68
CA GLY A 101 -0.77 2.04 -1.44
C GLY A 101 -1.24 1.27 -0.20
N MET A 102 -2.41 1.64 0.32
CA MET A 102 -3.13 0.87 1.34
C MET A 102 -4.60 0.74 0.98
N GLU A 103 -5.14 -0.47 1.06
CA GLU A 103 -6.56 -0.73 0.92
C GLU A 103 -7.16 -1.04 2.28
N GLY A 104 -7.86 -0.04 2.82
CA GLY A 104 -8.28 -0.01 4.21
C GLY A 104 -7.17 0.50 5.14
N LEU A 105 -7.57 1.27 6.14
CA LEU A 105 -6.67 1.87 7.12
C LEU A 105 -6.87 1.26 8.52
N GLU A 106 -7.28 0.01 8.58
CA GLU A 106 -7.48 -0.74 9.82
C GLU A 106 -6.22 -0.73 10.70
N GLY A 107 -5.05 -0.73 10.07
CA GLY A 107 -3.76 -0.73 10.75
C GLY A 107 -3.45 0.54 11.54
N LEU A 108 -4.16 1.63 11.30
CA LEU A 108 -4.08 2.86 12.11
C LEU A 108 -4.95 2.78 13.37
N GLU A 109 -5.81 1.76 13.49
CA GLU A 109 -6.78 1.59 14.57
C GLU A 109 -7.68 2.84 14.70
N ASP A 110 -7.52 3.64 15.76
CA ASP A 110 -8.26 4.89 15.96
C ASP A 110 -7.35 6.14 15.96
N ASP A 111 -6.09 5.97 15.54
CA ASP A 111 -5.09 7.04 15.45
C ASP A 111 -4.97 7.62 14.04
N PRO A 112 -5.68 8.71 13.70
CA PRO A 112 -5.54 9.33 12.39
C PRO A 112 -4.18 10.02 12.17
N GLU A 113 -3.41 10.32 13.23
CA GLU A 113 -2.09 10.96 13.13
C GLU A 113 -1.02 9.98 12.65
N GLY A 114 -1.25 8.67 12.77
CA GLY A 114 -0.43 7.64 12.13
C GLY A 114 -0.31 7.80 10.61
N LEU A 115 -1.22 8.57 9.98
CA LEU A 115 -1.12 8.92 8.57
C LEU A 115 0.17 9.68 8.23
N TYR A 116 0.67 10.54 9.11
CA TYR A 116 1.96 11.24 8.91
C TYR A 116 3.11 10.25 8.79
N PHE A 117 3.13 9.26 9.67
CA PHE A 117 4.15 8.19 9.61
C PHE A 117 4.09 7.41 8.30
N LEU A 118 2.90 7.02 7.86
CA LEU A 118 2.73 6.32 6.59
C LEU A 118 3.14 7.18 5.39
N TYR A 119 2.84 8.47 5.43
CA TYR A 119 3.24 9.42 4.39
C TYR A 119 4.77 9.52 4.26
N GLU A 120 5.48 9.63 5.40
CA GLU A 120 6.94 9.63 5.44
C GLU A 120 7.53 8.31 4.93
N LEU A 121 6.87 7.18 5.19
CA LEU A 121 7.23 5.88 4.61
C LEU A 121 6.97 5.79 3.10
N GLY A 122 6.32 6.78 2.51
CA GLY A 122 6.07 6.83 1.07
C GLY A 122 4.65 6.47 0.63
N LEU A 123 3.69 6.35 1.56
CA LEU A 123 2.28 6.16 1.20
C LEU A 123 1.81 7.33 0.33
N ARG A 124 1.20 7.01 -0.84
CA ARG A 124 0.64 8.02 -1.77
C ARG A 124 -0.74 7.65 -2.29
N HIS A 125 -1.25 6.50 -1.90
CA HIS A 125 -2.60 6.04 -2.24
C HIS A 125 -3.19 5.29 -1.07
N ALA A 126 -4.45 5.56 -0.72
CA ALA A 126 -5.16 4.71 0.22
C ALA A 126 -6.68 4.82 0.03
N SER A 127 -7.40 3.78 0.45
CA SER A 127 -8.82 3.82 0.73
C SER A 127 -9.07 3.70 2.23
N LEU A 128 -10.14 4.34 2.73
CA LEU A 128 -10.45 4.30 4.17
C LEU A 128 -10.81 2.90 4.65
N THR A 129 -11.58 2.19 3.84
CA THR A 129 -12.06 0.83 4.12
C THR A 129 -11.96 -0.02 2.87
N TRP A 130 -11.89 -1.33 3.07
CA TRP A 130 -12.21 -2.30 2.02
C TRP A 130 -13.68 -2.75 2.18
N ASN A 131 -13.93 -3.94 2.70
CA ASN A 131 -15.28 -4.49 2.87
C ASN A 131 -15.88 -4.21 4.25
N SER A 132 -15.08 -4.31 5.30
CA SER A 132 -15.50 -4.16 6.69
C SER A 132 -15.50 -2.70 7.13
N GLU A 133 -16.23 -2.39 8.20
CA GLU A 133 -16.07 -1.12 8.89
C GLU A 133 -14.77 -1.12 9.71
N ASN A 134 -14.22 0.07 9.89
CA ASN A 134 -13.12 0.34 10.82
C ASN A 134 -13.40 1.61 11.62
N SER A 135 -12.40 2.10 12.36
CA SER A 135 -12.54 3.32 13.17
C SER A 135 -12.83 4.59 12.36
N PHE A 136 -12.57 4.59 11.04
CA PHE A 136 -12.69 5.77 10.19
C PHE A 136 -13.96 5.81 9.35
N ALA A 137 -14.43 4.67 8.87
CA ALA A 137 -15.58 4.61 7.99
C ALA A 137 -16.29 3.26 8.01
N THR A 138 -17.51 3.25 7.45
CA THR A 138 -18.26 2.02 7.19
C THR A 138 -17.91 1.47 5.82
N GLY A 139 -17.59 0.17 5.75
CA GLY A 139 -17.39 -0.57 4.50
C GLY A 139 -18.70 -1.16 3.96
N VAL A 140 -18.65 -1.74 2.77
CA VAL A 140 -19.83 -2.28 2.07
C VAL A 140 -20.48 -3.46 2.81
N LYS A 141 -19.71 -4.23 3.57
CA LYS A 141 -20.18 -5.38 4.39
C LYS A 141 -20.48 -5.00 5.84
N SER A 142 -20.41 -3.72 6.19
CA SER A 142 -20.71 -3.26 7.55
C SER A 142 -22.18 -3.54 7.91
N GLU A 143 -22.41 -4.02 9.12
CA GLU A 143 -23.76 -4.11 9.68
C GLU A 143 -24.39 -2.74 9.91
N ARG A 144 -23.57 -1.72 10.13
CA ARG A 144 -23.96 -0.32 10.33
C ARG A 144 -24.19 0.37 8.99
N LYS A 145 -25.17 -0.06 8.24
CA LYS A 145 -25.48 0.52 6.92
C LYS A 145 -25.64 2.05 6.98
N ASN A 146 -25.05 2.74 6.00
CA ASN A 146 -25.26 4.16 5.70
C ASN A 146 -24.73 5.18 6.75
N LYS A 147 -23.72 4.84 7.55
CA LYS A 147 -23.13 5.83 8.48
C LYS A 147 -21.98 6.64 7.87
N GLY A 148 -21.35 6.15 6.80
CA GLY A 148 -20.24 6.84 6.14
C GLY A 148 -19.05 7.07 7.07
N LEU A 149 -18.54 8.30 7.12
CA LEU A 149 -17.39 8.67 7.92
C LEU A 149 -17.71 8.79 9.40
N THR A 150 -16.81 8.30 10.23
CA THR A 150 -16.79 8.59 11.68
C THR A 150 -16.21 9.98 11.96
N VAL A 151 -16.18 10.39 13.23
CA VAL A 151 -15.47 11.60 13.65
C VAL A 151 -13.97 11.48 13.39
N ALA A 152 -13.38 10.33 13.68
CA ALA A 152 -11.97 10.04 13.40
C ALA A 152 -11.71 10.04 11.88
N GLY A 153 -12.59 9.46 11.08
CA GLY A 153 -12.48 9.48 9.61
C GLY A 153 -12.52 10.88 9.01
N LYS A 154 -13.35 11.78 9.56
CA LYS A 154 -13.37 13.19 9.14
C LYS A 154 -12.05 13.90 9.49
N LYS A 155 -11.48 13.62 10.67
CA LYS A 155 -10.15 14.14 11.06
C LYS A 155 -9.07 13.63 10.11
N LEU A 156 -9.06 12.34 9.84
CA LEU A 156 -8.10 11.70 8.95
C LEU A 156 -8.15 12.29 7.53
N LEU A 157 -9.33 12.50 6.95
CA LEU A 157 -9.45 13.13 5.64
C LEU A 157 -8.92 14.56 5.60
N LYS A 158 -9.09 15.34 6.67
CA LYS A 158 -8.48 16.68 6.76
C LYS A 158 -6.96 16.61 6.75
N LEU A 159 -6.36 15.64 7.47
CA LEU A 159 -4.92 15.42 7.42
C LEU A 159 -4.47 15.01 6.02
N TRP A 160 -5.21 14.11 5.39
CA TRP A 160 -4.95 13.66 4.01
C TRP A 160 -4.88 14.81 3.01
N MET A 161 -5.88 15.71 3.05
CA MET A 161 -5.90 16.89 2.18
C MET A 161 -4.71 17.81 2.41
N ASN A 162 -4.21 17.93 3.65
CA ASN A 162 -3.04 18.74 3.98
C ASN A 162 -1.72 18.11 3.50
N LEU A 163 -1.68 16.81 3.30
CA LEU A 163 -0.53 16.06 2.79
C LEU A 163 -0.50 15.97 1.26
N GLU A 164 -1.51 16.53 0.58
CA GLU A 164 -1.66 16.46 -0.89
C GLU A 164 -1.67 15.02 -1.43
N LEU A 165 -2.34 14.11 -0.69
CA LEU A 165 -2.52 12.70 -1.03
C LEU A 165 -3.77 12.47 -1.88
#